data_ae7ba62892c5fff36b2398a9f067f666
#
_entry.id   ae7ba62892c5fff36b2398a9f067f666
#
_cell.length_a   1.000
_cell.length_b   1.000
_cell.length_c   1.000
_cell.angle_alpha   90.00
_cell.angle_beta   90.00
_cell.angle_gamma   90.00
#
_symmetry.space_group_name_H-M   'P 1'
#
loop_
_entity.id
_entity.type
_entity.pdbx_description
1 polymer ?
#
loop_
_entity_poly.entity_id
_entity_poly.type
_entity_poly.pdbx_seq_one_letter_code
_entity_poly.pdbx_strand_id
1 'polypeptide(L)'
;QAGRRGEARSIATWCLLLLSTGEVTLAAKMGEAGRRSMAGQDVRLVNIQADAGAGMGVSESLHGMAGPGDLADHLRVAARTCYGTASRVFLERLASERNADPKGLAEAIQSIRDRFVRDCLPEAGVDGQVRSVCLRFALVAAAGELASGYGVLPWGRGESLRAAGKCFRGWLSERGVAGSGEDARAIGQVQAFIAQHGETRFRIIGAAAAGEAEDKRAAILNRAGFKRRPGEGGESLFLPAAW
;
A
#
# COMPACT_ATOMS: atom_id res chain seq x y z
N GLN A 1 -24.82 -20.96 -0.52
CA GLN A 1 -26.12 -21.00 -1.23
C GLN A 1 -26.26 -22.35 -1.90
N ALA A 2 -27.31 -23.10 -1.64
CA ALA A 2 -27.61 -24.37 -2.28
C ALA A 2 -28.09 -24.14 -3.74
N GLY A 3 -27.68 -25.01 -4.65
CA GLY A 3 -28.24 -25.07 -6.01
C GLY A 3 -29.70 -25.54 -5.97
N ARG A 4 -30.44 -25.34 -7.07
CA ARG A 4 -31.86 -25.73 -7.19
C ARG A 4 -32.15 -27.21 -6.92
N ARG A 5 -31.12 -28.09 -6.93
CA ARG A 5 -31.23 -29.55 -6.67
C ARG A 5 -30.57 -29.99 -5.36
N GLY A 6 -30.26 -29.06 -4.43
CA GLY A 6 -29.63 -29.38 -3.16
C GLY A 6 -28.14 -29.69 -3.23
N GLU A 7 -27.51 -29.65 -4.41
CA GLU A 7 -26.06 -29.83 -4.58
C GLU A 7 -25.32 -28.56 -4.18
N ALA A 8 -24.12 -28.72 -3.57
CA ALA A 8 -23.26 -27.60 -3.28
C ALA A 8 -22.81 -26.94 -4.60
N ARG A 9 -23.07 -25.63 -4.77
CA ARG A 9 -22.52 -24.88 -5.89
C ARG A 9 -21.01 -24.95 -5.88
N SER A 10 -20.41 -25.18 -7.05
CA SER A 10 -18.96 -25.06 -7.22
C SER A 10 -18.53 -23.65 -6.78
N ILE A 11 -17.47 -23.58 -5.96
CA ILE A 11 -16.92 -22.29 -5.51
C ILE A 11 -16.30 -21.63 -6.75
N ALA A 12 -16.88 -20.51 -7.16
CA ALA A 12 -16.29 -19.68 -8.20
C ALA A 12 -15.07 -18.97 -7.63
N THR A 13 -13.94 -19.11 -8.30
CA THR A 13 -12.70 -18.40 -7.98
C THR A 13 -12.33 -17.51 -9.14
N TRP A 14 -11.80 -16.32 -8.83
CA TRP A 14 -11.28 -15.37 -9.82
C TRP A 14 -10.02 -14.72 -9.31
N CYS A 15 -9.13 -14.38 -10.24
CA CYS A 15 -7.92 -13.62 -9.98
C CYS A 15 -7.94 -12.42 -10.93
N LEU A 16 -8.11 -11.23 -10.38
CA LEU A 16 -8.20 -10.00 -11.16
C LEU A 16 -7.58 -8.83 -10.40
N LEU A 17 -7.15 -7.82 -11.17
CA LEU A 17 -6.76 -6.52 -10.66
C LEU A 17 -7.90 -5.53 -10.94
N LEU A 18 -8.19 -4.69 -9.94
CA LEU A 18 -9.16 -3.61 -10.05
C LEU A 18 -8.44 -2.27 -9.93
N LEU A 19 -8.77 -1.34 -10.81
CA LEU A 19 -8.42 0.06 -10.69
C LEU A 19 -9.70 0.84 -10.40
N SER A 20 -9.70 1.62 -9.32
CA SER A 20 -10.83 2.44 -8.92
C SER A 20 -10.34 3.84 -8.58
N THR A 21 -11.19 4.84 -8.74
CA THR A 21 -10.93 6.22 -8.32
C THR A 21 -11.89 6.61 -7.20
N GLY A 22 -11.45 7.48 -6.31
CA GLY A 22 -12.26 7.98 -5.20
C GLY A 22 -11.60 9.20 -4.55
N GLU A 23 -12.41 10.05 -3.94
CA GLU A 23 -11.95 11.25 -3.22
C GLU A 23 -11.39 10.91 -1.84
N VAL A 24 -11.83 9.80 -1.25
CA VAL A 24 -11.39 9.32 0.06
C VAL A 24 -10.89 7.89 -0.02
N THR A 25 -9.90 7.56 0.81
CA THR A 25 -9.38 6.20 0.90
C THR A 25 -10.37 5.27 1.59
N LEU A 26 -10.27 3.97 1.32
CA LEU A 26 -11.09 2.97 2.04
C LEU A 26 -10.84 3.03 3.56
N ALA A 27 -9.61 3.23 3.99
CA ALA A 27 -9.26 3.33 5.41
C ALA A 27 -9.96 4.53 6.07
N ALA A 28 -9.99 5.70 5.41
CA ALA A 28 -10.74 6.87 5.88
C ALA A 28 -12.23 6.58 5.97
N LYS A 29 -12.81 5.94 4.94
CA LYS A 29 -14.23 5.58 4.93
C LYS A 29 -14.61 4.55 6.00
N MET A 30 -13.73 3.60 6.28
CA MET A 30 -13.91 2.66 7.40
C MET A 30 -13.82 3.38 8.74
N GLY A 31 -12.91 4.36 8.88
CA GLY A 31 -12.77 5.19 10.07
C GLY A 31 -14.04 5.99 10.39
N GLU A 32 -14.68 6.58 9.39
CA GLU A 32 -15.98 7.26 9.55
C GLU A 32 -17.07 6.31 10.10
N ALA A 33 -17.01 5.04 9.74
CA ALA A 33 -17.93 3.99 10.24
C ALA A 33 -17.47 3.36 11.58
N GLY A 34 -16.47 3.94 12.27
CA GLY A 34 -15.93 3.42 13.52
C GLY A 34 -15.17 2.10 13.36
N ARG A 35 -14.80 1.72 12.15
CA ARG A 35 -14.06 0.49 11.84
C ARG A 35 -12.59 0.81 11.55
N ARG A 36 -11.69 -0.08 11.97
CA ARG A 36 -10.26 0.03 11.63
C ARG A 36 -9.97 -0.84 10.41
N SER A 37 -9.15 -0.33 9.49
CA SER A 37 -8.62 -1.16 8.41
C SER A 37 -7.58 -2.13 9.00
N MET A 38 -7.56 -3.34 8.48
CA MET A 38 -6.57 -4.35 8.84
C MET A 38 -5.43 -4.33 7.84
N ALA A 39 -4.20 -4.60 8.29
CA ALA A 39 -3.01 -4.58 7.45
C ALA A 39 -3.14 -5.44 6.16
N GLY A 40 -3.83 -6.58 6.27
CA GLY A 40 -4.14 -7.41 5.10
C GLY A 40 -5.11 -6.77 4.09
N GLN A 41 -5.92 -5.81 4.50
CA GLN A 41 -6.78 -5.03 3.59
C GLN A 41 -5.99 -3.94 2.89
N ASP A 42 -5.12 -3.23 3.63
CA ASP A 42 -4.29 -2.14 3.12
C ASP A 42 -3.36 -2.61 1.99
N VAL A 43 -2.86 -3.85 2.07
CA VAL A 43 -2.02 -4.41 0.98
C VAL A 43 -2.81 -4.95 -0.20
N ARG A 44 -4.11 -5.24 -0.04
CA ARG A 44 -4.97 -5.69 -1.14
C ARG A 44 -5.57 -4.52 -1.90
N LEU A 45 -5.82 -3.41 -1.23
CA LEU A 45 -6.29 -2.16 -1.82
C LEU A 45 -5.21 -1.10 -1.65
N VAL A 46 -4.35 -0.99 -2.64
CA VAL A 46 -3.22 -0.06 -2.66
C VAL A 46 -3.71 1.31 -3.09
N ASN A 47 -3.58 2.31 -2.24
CA ASN A 47 -3.88 3.70 -2.58
C ASN A 47 -2.71 4.30 -3.37
N ILE A 48 -3.01 4.91 -4.50
CA ILE A 48 -2.04 5.62 -5.33
C ILE A 48 -2.53 7.07 -5.41
N GLN A 49 -1.66 8.02 -5.12
CA GLN A 49 -2.00 9.43 -5.28
C GLN A 49 -2.38 9.71 -6.73
N ALA A 50 -3.54 10.35 -6.92
CA ALA A 50 -4.00 10.72 -8.24
C ALA A 50 -3.25 11.94 -8.80
N ASP A 51 -2.68 12.80 -7.94
CA ASP A 51 -1.88 13.95 -8.36
C ASP A 51 -0.46 13.49 -8.75
N ALA A 52 -0.10 13.73 -10.01
CA ALA A 52 1.23 13.47 -10.55
C ALA A 52 2.31 14.44 -10.03
N GLY A 53 1.93 15.47 -9.27
CA GLY A 53 2.83 16.46 -8.68
C GLY A 53 3.22 17.62 -9.61
N ALA A 54 2.57 17.71 -10.78
CA ALA A 54 2.82 18.79 -11.76
C ALA A 54 1.75 19.91 -11.72
N GLY A 55 0.82 19.87 -10.75
CA GLY A 55 -0.30 20.82 -10.69
C GLY A 55 -1.35 20.61 -11.78
N MET A 56 -1.30 19.48 -12.48
CA MET A 56 -2.17 19.13 -13.60
C MET A 56 -3.00 17.84 -13.31
N GLY A 57 -3.26 17.55 -12.04
CA GLY A 57 -3.94 16.34 -11.59
C GLY A 57 -3.17 15.07 -11.94
N VAL A 58 -3.79 14.12 -12.61
CA VAL A 58 -3.17 12.83 -12.98
C VAL A 58 -2.12 12.95 -14.11
N SER A 59 -2.03 14.10 -14.74
CA SER A 59 -1.20 14.31 -15.93
C SER A 59 0.14 14.93 -15.58
N GLU A 60 1.23 14.38 -16.12
CA GLU A 60 2.57 14.97 -16.05
C GLU A 60 2.82 15.95 -17.22
N SER A 61 2.06 15.81 -18.30
CA SER A 61 2.14 16.64 -19.50
C SER A 61 0.77 16.83 -20.11
N LEU A 62 0.53 17.99 -20.68
CA LEU A 62 -0.74 18.32 -21.37
C LEU A 62 -0.72 17.95 -22.86
N HIS A 63 0.40 17.46 -23.38
CA HIS A 63 0.54 17.05 -24.80
C HIS A 63 0.06 18.11 -25.79
N GLY A 64 0.31 19.40 -25.48
CA GLY A 64 -0.12 20.54 -26.33
C GLY A 64 -1.54 21.03 -26.09
N MET A 65 -2.29 20.47 -25.15
CA MET A 65 -3.60 20.98 -24.75
C MET A 65 -3.46 22.24 -23.88
N ALA A 66 -4.48 23.10 -23.89
CA ALA A 66 -4.45 24.35 -23.14
C ALA A 66 -4.52 24.18 -21.63
N GLY A 67 -5.19 23.10 -21.15
CA GLY A 67 -5.35 22.81 -19.73
C GLY A 67 -5.64 21.34 -19.45
N PRO A 68 -5.58 20.91 -18.15
CA PRO A 68 -5.87 19.52 -17.78
C PRO A 68 -7.32 19.13 -18.06
N GLY A 69 -8.27 20.08 -18.00
CA GLY A 69 -9.67 19.85 -18.40
C GLY A 69 -9.79 19.51 -19.88
N ASP A 70 -9.11 20.27 -20.74
CA ASP A 70 -9.14 20.04 -22.19
C ASP A 70 -8.54 18.68 -22.56
N LEU A 71 -7.45 18.27 -21.87
CA LEU A 71 -6.86 16.94 -22.03
C LEU A 71 -7.83 15.86 -21.60
N ALA A 72 -8.50 16.03 -20.46
CA ALA A 72 -9.46 15.05 -19.94
C ALA A 72 -10.67 14.91 -20.90
N ASP A 73 -11.18 16.01 -21.44
CA ASP A 73 -12.27 15.99 -22.41
C ASP A 73 -11.85 15.35 -23.73
N HIS A 74 -10.65 15.65 -24.21
CA HIS A 74 -10.10 14.99 -25.40
C HIS A 74 -9.99 13.48 -25.20
N LEU A 75 -9.45 13.02 -24.08
CA LEU A 75 -9.35 11.59 -23.75
C LEU A 75 -10.74 10.93 -23.63
N ARG A 76 -11.72 11.64 -23.05
CA ARG A 76 -13.10 11.14 -22.93
C ARG A 76 -13.75 10.95 -24.30
N VAL A 77 -13.55 11.89 -25.23
CA VAL A 77 -14.05 11.78 -26.60
C VAL A 77 -13.36 10.64 -27.33
N ALA A 78 -12.01 10.56 -27.25
CA ALA A 78 -11.22 9.49 -27.86
C ALA A 78 -11.65 8.09 -27.35
N ALA A 79 -11.89 7.95 -26.04
CA ALA A 79 -12.32 6.69 -25.44
C ALA A 79 -13.72 6.24 -25.87
N ARG A 80 -14.58 7.15 -26.30
CA ARG A 80 -15.91 6.83 -26.87
C ARG A 80 -15.83 6.34 -28.31
N THR A 81 -14.82 6.76 -29.04
CA THR A 81 -14.61 6.42 -30.46
C THR A 81 -13.68 5.22 -30.65
N CYS A 82 -12.66 5.13 -29.80
CA CYS A 82 -11.61 4.08 -29.87
C CYS A 82 -11.60 3.29 -28.56
N TYR A 83 -12.35 2.21 -28.49
CA TYR A 83 -12.42 1.38 -27.27
C TYR A 83 -12.25 -0.11 -27.59
N GLY A 84 -11.66 -0.84 -26.63
CA GLY A 84 -11.53 -2.30 -26.67
C GLY A 84 -10.51 -2.86 -27.66
N THR A 85 -9.99 -2.08 -28.60
CA THR A 85 -9.05 -2.53 -29.64
C THR A 85 -7.71 -2.96 -29.05
N ALA A 86 -7.11 -2.13 -28.20
CA ALA A 86 -5.81 -2.40 -27.59
C ALA A 86 -5.81 -3.70 -26.77
N SER A 87 -6.81 -3.89 -25.91
CA SER A 87 -6.92 -5.08 -25.07
C SER A 87 -7.11 -6.36 -25.88
N ARG A 88 -7.90 -6.30 -26.96
CA ARG A 88 -8.11 -7.43 -27.85
C ARG A 88 -6.81 -7.84 -28.54
N VAL A 89 -6.11 -6.90 -29.17
CA VAL A 89 -4.83 -7.17 -29.85
C VAL A 89 -3.79 -7.68 -28.88
N PHE A 90 -3.73 -7.11 -27.67
CA PHE A 90 -2.83 -7.59 -26.62
C PHE A 90 -3.11 -9.06 -26.26
N LEU A 91 -4.36 -9.42 -26.02
CA LEU A 91 -4.73 -10.79 -25.64
C LEU A 91 -4.49 -11.79 -26.79
N GLU A 92 -4.76 -11.41 -28.04
CA GLU A 92 -4.47 -12.23 -29.21
C GLU A 92 -2.97 -12.51 -29.35
N ARG A 93 -2.12 -11.48 -29.19
CA ARG A 93 -0.66 -11.63 -29.22
C ARG A 93 -0.15 -12.49 -28.07
N LEU A 94 -0.61 -12.20 -26.85
CA LEU A 94 -0.23 -12.94 -25.64
C LEU A 94 -0.63 -14.43 -25.76
N ALA A 95 -1.83 -14.73 -26.24
CA ALA A 95 -2.30 -16.11 -26.46
C ALA A 95 -1.49 -16.83 -27.53
N SER A 96 -1.17 -16.13 -28.62
CA SER A 96 -0.33 -16.68 -29.69
C SER A 96 1.07 -17.02 -29.20
N GLU A 97 1.72 -16.12 -28.48
CA GLU A 97 3.06 -16.32 -27.91
C GLU A 97 3.06 -17.44 -26.88
N ARG A 98 2.05 -17.46 -25.99
CA ARG A 98 1.87 -18.54 -25.01
C ARG A 98 1.74 -19.91 -25.67
N ASN A 99 1.05 -20.00 -26.81
CA ASN A 99 0.88 -21.25 -27.51
C ASN A 99 2.17 -21.68 -28.26
N ALA A 100 2.92 -20.72 -28.78
CA ALA A 100 4.16 -20.96 -29.51
C ALA A 100 5.33 -21.32 -28.58
N ASP A 101 5.54 -20.51 -27.51
CA ASP A 101 6.61 -20.71 -26.53
C ASP A 101 6.16 -20.30 -25.12
N PRO A 102 5.45 -21.18 -24.39
CA PRO A 102 4.98 -20.89 -23.04
C PRO A 102 6.11 -20.68 -22.02
N LYS A 103 7.29 -21.31 -22.24
CA LYS A 103 8.44 -21.15 -21.35
C LYS A 103 9.13 -19.82 -21.56
N GLY A 104 9.43 -19.45 -22.80
CA GLY A 104 10.05 -18.17 -23.12
C GLY A 104 9.19 -16.99 -22.68
N LEU A 105 7.86 -17.06 -22.85
CA LEU A 105 6.96 -16.04 -22.33
C LEU A 105 7.02 -15.93 -20.81
N ALA A 106 7.01 -17.07 -20.10
CA ALA A 106 7.10 -17.06 -18.63
C ALA A 106 8.44 -16.47 -18.14
N GLU A 107 9.53 -16.83 -18.78
CA GLU A 107 10.88 -16.31 -18.50
C GLU A 107 10.98 -14.82 -18.77
N ALA A 108 10.41 -14.34 -19.88
CA ALA A 108 10.35 -12.91 -20.20
C ALA A 108 9.58 -12.12 -19.16
N ILE A 109 8.40 -12.59 -18.75
CA ILE A 109 7.60 -11.96 -17.69
C ILE A 109 8.39 -11.96 -16.37
N GLN A 110 9.01 -13.08 -16.02
CA GLN A 110 9.78 -13.18 -14.77
C GLN A 110 10.99 -12.26 -14.78
N SER A 111 11.72 -12.17 -15.88
CA SER A 111 12.86 -11.27 -16.04
C SER A 111 12.49 -9.79 -15.83
N ILE A 112 11.35 -9.34 -16.40
CA ILE A 112 10.85 -7.98 -16.21
C ILE A 112 10.46 -7.75 -14.74
N ARG A 113 9.78 -8.70 -14.11
CA ARG A 113 9.39 -8.64 -12.71
C ARG A 113 10.60 -8.58 -11.77
N ASP A 114 11.61 -9.41 -12.01
CA ASP A 114 12.84 -9.43 -11.22
C ASP A 114 13.62 -8.12 -11.34
N ARG A 115 13.66 -7.55 -12.54
CA ARG A 115 14.23 -6.22 -12.75
C ARG A 115 13.48 -5.17 -11.94
N PHE A 116 12.14 -5.15 -11.99
CA PHE A 116 11.33 -4.21 -11.23
C PHE A 116 11.58 -4.33 -9.72
N VAL A 117 11.65 -5.55 -9.21
CA VAL A 117 11.91 -5.82 -7.79
C VAL A 117 13.28 -5.28 -7.38
N ARG A 118 14.34 -5.54 -8.16
CA ARG A 118 15.69 -5.02 -7.90
C ARG A 118 15.73 -3.48 -7.89
N ASP A 119 15.03 -2.87 -8.85
CA ASP A 119 15.07 -1.42 -9.04
C ASP A 119 14.22 -0.66 -7.99
N CYS A 120 13.27 -1.33 -7.34
CA CYS A 120 12.28 -0.69 -6.48
C CYS A 120 12.39 -1.06 -4.99
N LEU A 121 12.92 -2.24 -4.65
CA LEU A 121 13.03 -2.69 -3.26
C LEU A 121 14.46 -2.56 -2.74
N PRO A 122 14.65 -2.17 -1.45
CA PRO A 122 15.92 -2.31 -0.76
C PRO A 122 16.35 -3.78 -0.68
N GLU A 123 17.67 -4.02 -0.59
CA GLU A 123 18.23 -5.39 -0.57
C GLU A 123 17.85 -6.18 0.68
N ALA A 124 17.63 -5.51 1.82
CA ALA A 124 17.34 -6.15 3.09
C ALA A 124 16.26 -5.41 3.89
N GLY A 125 15.64 -6.11 4.85
CA GLY A 125 14.70 -5.51 5.80
C GLY A 125 13.30 -5.22 5.24
N VAL A 126 12.94 -5.82 4.09
CA VAL A 126 11.64 -5.58 3.45
C VAL A 126 10.57 -6.48 4.06
N ASP A 127 9.48 -5.86 4.54
CA ASP A 127 8.28 -6.55 5.00
C ASP A 127 7.64 -7.36 3.84
N GLY A 128 7.15 -8.56 4.17
CA GLY A 128 6.44 -9.43 3.22
C GLY A 128 5.23 -8.77 2.55
N GLN A 129 4.55 -7.86 3.23
CA GLN A 129 3.45 -7.08 2.67
C GLN A 129 3.93 -6.11 1.59
N VAL A 130 5.04 -5.39 1.84
CA VAL A 130 5.67 -4.48 0.86
C VAL A 130 6.12 -5.26 -0.36
N ARG A 131 6.74 -6.43 -0.15
CA ARG A 131 7.13 -7.32 -1.24
C ARG A 131 5.93 -7.79 -2.06
N SER A 132 4.81 -8.15 -1.42
CA SER A 132 3.58 -8.56 -2.11
C SER A 132 2.99 -7.46 -2.98
N VAL A 133 2.98 -6.22 -2.49
CA VAL A 133 2.55 -5.06 -3.27
C VAL A 133 3.50 -4.80 -4.44
N CYS A 134 4.82 -4.81 -4.20
CA CYS A 134 5.83 -4.66 -5.24
C CYS A 134 5.64 -5.66 -6.39
N LEU A 135 5.38 -6.93 -6.08
CA LEU A 135 5.15 -7.98 -7.10
C LEU A 135 3.91 -7.73 -7.95
N ARG A 136 2.88 -7.05 -7.43
CA ARG A 136 1.71 -6.65 -8.22
C ARG A 136 2.05 -5.51 -9.18
N PHE A 137 2.78 -4.48 -8.71
CA PHE A 137 3.27 -3.42 -9.60
C PHE A 137 4.22 -3.98 -10.67
N ALA A 138 5.07 -4.95 -10.30
CA ALA A 138 5.93 -5.65 -11.24
C ALA A 138 5.15 -6.38 -12.34
N LEU A 139 4.01 -6.98 -11.98
CA LEU A 139 3.13 -7.63 -12.97
C LEU A 139 2.48 -6.62 -13.92
N VAL A 140 2.02 -5.47 -13.39
CA VAL A 140 1.46 -4.38 -14.22
C VAL A 140 2.53 -3.83 -15.15
N ALA A 141 3.75 -3.60 -14.65
CA ALA A 141 4.88 -3.15 -15.46
C ALA A 141 5.21 -4.17 -16.57
N ALA A 142 5.24 -5.47 -16.25
CA ALA A 142 5.50 -6.51 -17.24
C ALA A 142 4.44 -6.56 -18.34
N ALA A 143 3.16 -6.40 -17.99
CA ALA A 143 2.09 -6.33 -18.97
C ALA A 143 2.24 -5.12 -19.91
N GLY A 144 2.62 -3.96 -19.37
CA GLY A 144 2.88 -2.76 -20.18
C GLY A 144 4.10 -2.89 -21.09
N GLU A 145 5.21 -3.49 -20.61
CA GLU A 145 6.39 -3.76 -21.45
C GLU A 145 6.07 -4.75 -22.60
N LEU A 146 5.30 -5.80 -22.32
CA LEU A 146 4.84 -6.72 -23.36
C LEU A 146 3.91 -6.01 -24.36
N ALA A 147 2.97 -5.18 -23.89
CA ALA A 147 2.08 -4.45 -24.77
C ALA A 147 2.83 -3.46 -25.68
N SER A 148 3.88 -2.82 -25.17
CA SER A 148 4.78 -1.99 -25.97
C SER A 148 5.59 -2.83 -26.96
N GLY A 149 6.09 -4.01 -26.52
CA GLY A 149 6.82 -4.93 -27.38
C GLY A 149 5.96 -5.50 -28.50
N TYR A 150 4.67 -5.68 -28.27
CA TYR A 150 3.69 -6.10 -29.30
C TYR A 150 3.25 -4.97 -30.23
N GLY A 151 3.70 -3.72 -30.01
CA GLY A 151 3.27 -2.55 -30.74
C GLY A 151 1.85 -2.10 -30.47
N VAL A 152 1.26 -2.57 -29.35
CA VAL A 152 -0.09 -2.18 -28.91
C VAL A 152 -0.08 -0.80 -28.25
N LEU A 153 1.01 -0.49 -27.52
CA LEU A 153 1.21 0.80 -26.88
C LEU A 153 2.36 1.54 -27.54
N PRO A 154 2.23 2.86 -27.72
CA PRO A 154 3.26 3.68 -28.36
C PRO A 154 4.42 4.06 -27.42
N TRP A 155 4.54 3.39 -26.26
CA TRP A 155 5.51 3.72 -25.25
C TRP A 155 6.89 3.14 -25.56
N GLY A 156 7.92 3.89 -25.19
CA GLY A 156 9.30 3.41 -25.26
C GLY A 156 9.56 2.29 -24.26
N ARG A 157 10.61 1.51 -24.53
CA ARG A 157 11.06 0.45 -23.64
C ARG A 157 11.43 1.00 -22.26
N GLY A 158 10.92 0.38 -21.20
CA GLY A 158 11.16 0.78 -19.81
C GLY A 158 10.18 1.83 -19.28
N GLU A 159 9.30 2.39 -20.10
CA GLU A 159 8.34 3.40 -19.67
C GLU A 159 7.32 2.82 -18.67
N SER A 160 6.83 1.62 -18.91
CA SER A 160 5.93 0.94 -17.98
C SER A 160 6.60 0.60 -16.66
N LEU A 161 7.88 0.22 -16.69
CA LEU A 161 8.69 0.01 -15.48
C LEU A 161 8.85 1.31 -14.69
N ARG A 162 9.16 2.43 -15.39
CA ARG A 162 9.31 3.75 -14.77
C ARG A 162 8.02 4.21 -14.10
N ALA A 163 6.90 4.13 -14.82
CA ALA A 163 5.60 4.59 -14.35
C ALA A 163 5.10 3.76 -13.15
N ALA A 164 5.13 2.43 -13.26
CA ALA A 164 4.76 1.55 -12.16
C ALA A 164 5.67 1.74 -10.93
N GLY A 165 6.97 1.95 -11.16
CA GLY A 165 7.94 2.25 -10.11
C GLY A 165 7.66 3.58 -9.41
N LYS A 166 7.22 4.62 -10.13
CA LYS A 166 6.78 5.90 -9.54
C LYS A 166 5.58 5.68 -8.62
N CYS A 167 4.55 4.97 -9.09
CA CYS A 167 3.37 4.66 -8.30
C CYS A 167 3.70 3.84 -7.05
N PHE A 168 4.55 2.82 -7.19
CA PHE A 168 4.96 1.99 -6.05
C PHE A 168 5.73 2.81 -5.00
N ARG A 169 6.69 3.65 -5.42
CA ARG A 169 7.44 4.50 -4.49
C ARG A 169 6.55 5.55 -3.81
N GLY A 170 5.57 6.12 -4.53
CA GLY A 170 4.59 7.02 -3.94
C GLY A 170 3.80 6.33 -2.82
N TRP A 171 3.27 5.14 -3.08
CA TRP A 171 2.61 4.34 -2.06
C TRP A 171 3.52 4.00 -0.87
N LEU A 172 4.76 3.60 -1.13
CA LEU A 172 5.73 3.26 -0.08
C LEU A 172 6.08 4.47 0.80
N SER A 173 6.20 5.64 0.20
CA SER A 173 6.42 6.92 0.90
C SER A 173 5.26 7.27 1.84
N GLU A 174 4.01 7.10 1.40
CA GLU A 174 2.82 7.33 2.24
C GLU A 174 2.71 6.32 3.39
N ARG A 175 3.10 5.08 3.14
CA ARG A 175 3.15 4.06 4.19
C ARG A 175 4.16 4.41 5.30
N GLY A 176 5.18 5.20 4.99
CA GLY A 176 6.17 5.72 5.94
C GLY A 176 7.37 4.82 6.21
N VAL A 177 7.27 3.49 5.99
CA VAL A 177 8.38 2.54 6.24
C VAL A 177 8.31 1.33 5.30
N ALA A 178 9.45 0.86 4.87
CA ALA A 178 9.57 -0.42 4.14
C ALA A 178 9.46 -1.65 5.06
N GLY A 179 9.59 -1.45 6.38
CA GLY A 179 9.44 -2.47 7.41
C GLY A 179 7.98 -2.78 7.78
N SER A 180 7.78 -3.51 8.89
CA SER A 180 6.45 -3.88 9.36
C SER A 180 5.61 -2.65 9.71
N GLY A 181 4.54 -2.40 8.96
CA GLY A 181 3.58 -1.34 9.27
C GLY A 181 2.76 -1.64 10.54
N GLU A 182 2.73 -2.90 10.98
CA GLU A 182 2.10 -3.32 12.23
C GLU A 182 2.94 -2.89 13.43
N ASP A 183 4.26 -3.08 13.35
CA ASP A 183 5.18 -2.65 14.40
C ASP A 183 5.17 -1.12 14.55
N ALA A 184 5.18 -0.38 13.45
CA ALA A 184 5.09 1.08 13.48
C ALA A 184 3.77 1.56 14.11
N ARG A 185 2.64 0.92 13.80
CA ARG A 185 1.34 1.20 14.43
C ARG A 185 1.31 0.81 15.90
N ALA A 186 1.88 -0.34 16.27
CA ALA A 186 1.98 -0.78 17.65
C ALA A 186 2.81 0.22 18.48
N ILE A 187 3.97 0.65 17.97
CA ILE A 187 4.80 1.68 18.60
C ILE A 187 4.02 2.99 18.73
N GLY A 188 3.32 3.43 17.69
CA GLY A 188 2.48 4.64 17.73
C GLY A 188 1.36 4.55 18.78
N GLN A 189 0.71 3.39 18.93
CA GLN A 189 -0.29 3.17 19.98
C GLN A 189 0.32 3.24 21.38
N VAL A 190 1.50 2.63 21.58
CA VAL A 190 2.23 2.72 22.84
C VAL A 190 2.58 4.17 23.17
N GLN A 191 3.11 4.90 22.19
CA GLN A 191 3.45 6.32 22.37
C GLN A 191 2.23 7.17 22.71
N ALA A 192 1.11 6.98 22.00
CA ALA A 192 -0.15 7.68 22.27
C ALA A 192 -0.69 7.34 23.67
N PHE A 193 -0.63 6.08 24.08
CA PHE A 193 -1.03 5.65 25.41
C PHE A 193 -0.17 6.30 26.51
N ILE A 194 1.16 6.34 26.32
CA ILE A 194 2.08 7.00 27.26
C ILE A 194 1.80 8.50 27.31
N ALA A 195 1.59 9.16 26.16
CA ALA A 195 1.27 10.59 26.11
C ALA A 195 -0.04 10.91 26.86
N GLN A 196 -1.06 10.08 26.71
CA GLN A 196 -2.37 10.29 27.33
C GLN A 196 -2.39 9.94 28.84
N HIS A 197 -1.66 8.91 29.24
CA HIS A 197 -1.78 8.30 30.57
C HIS A 197 -0.49 8.29 31.38
N GLY A 198 0.63 8.78 30.83
CA GLY A 198 1.95 8.68 31.43
C GLY A 198 2.08 9.36 32.79
N GLU A 199 1.24 10.35 33.09
CA GLU A 199 1.24 11.03 34.39
C GLU A 199 0.23 10.45 35.38
N THR A 200 -0.85 9.85 34.87
CA THR A 200 -1.98 9.39 35.70
C THR A 200 -1.94 7.91 36.00
N ARG A 201 -1.37 7.10 35.10
CA ARG A 201 -1.38 5.63 35.22
C ARG A 201 -0.01 4.97 35.40
N PHE A 202 1.06 5.76 35.43
CA PHE A 202 2.43 5.25 35.66
C PHE A 202 2.99 5.79 36.97
N ARG A 203 3.59 4.90 37.76
CA ARG A 203 4.29 5.30 38.98
C ARG A 203 5.76 5.58 38.66
N ILE A 204 6.27 6.70 39.16
CA ILE A 204 7.68 7.04 39.04
C ILE A 204 8.49 6.13 39.98
N ILE A 205 9.58 5.56 39.47
CA ILE A 205 10.56 4.77 40.23
C ILE A 205 11.97 5.34 39.99
N GLY A 206 12.89 5.14 40.94
CA GLY A 206 14.29 5.60 40.86
C GLY A 206 14.68 6.45 42.06
N ALA A 207 15.94 6.91 42.08
CA ALA A 207 16.50 7.66 43.21
C ALA A 207 15.74 8.97 43.54
N ALA A 208 15.12 9.60 42.55
CA ALA A 208 14.30 10.79 42.74
C ALA A 208 12.97 10.54 43.47
N ALA A 209 12.50 9.29 43.55
CA ALA A 209 11.28 8.96 44.31
C ALA A 209 11.52 8.78 45.81
N ALA A 210 12.76 8.71 46.27
CA ALA A 210 13.11 8.49 47.65
C ALA A 210 12.96 9.75 48.54
N GLY A 211 12.85 10.93 47.96
CA GLY A 211 12.72 12.21 48.67
C GLY A 211 11.30 12.79 48.67
N GLU A 212 10.35 12.21 47.97
CA GLU A 212 8.95 12.66 48.02
C GLU A 212 8.24 11.95 49.19
N ALA A 213 7.68 12.77 50.11
CA ALA A 213 7.01 12.29 51.32
C ALA A 213 5.97 11.21 50.98
N GLU A 214 5.87 10.23 51.85
CA GLU A 214 5.00 9.05 51.78
C GLU A 214 3.52 9.36 51.56
N ASP A 215 3.10 10.61 51.84
CA ASP A 215 1.73 11.11 51.75
C ASP A 215 1.23 11.39 50.32
N LYS A 216 2.10 11.42 49.31
CA LYS A 216 1.74 11.54 47.88
C LYS A 216 1.63 10.21 47.14
N ARG A 217 1.67 9.11 47.83
CA ARG A 217 1.51 7.77 47.28
C ARG A 217 0.04 7.35 47.15
N ALA A 218 -0.81 8.26 46.65
CA ALA A 218 -2.17 7.88 46.31
C ALA A 218 -2.16 6.63 45.44
N ALA A 219 -3.02 5.67 45.79
CA ALA A 219 -3.14 4.42 44.99
C ALA A 219 -3.55 4.80 43.56
N ILE A 220 -2.69 4.57 42.61
CA ILE A 220 -3.03 4.79 41.20
C ILE A 220 -4.01 3.69 40.80
N LEU A 221 -5.29 4.07 40.69
CA LEU A 221 -6.35 3.21 40.17
C LEU A 221 -6.01 2.85 38.70
N ASN A 222 -6.12 1.59 38.37
CA ASN A 222 -5.79 1.08 37.02
C ASN A 222 -4.34 1.38 36.58
N ARG A 223 -3.37 1.09 37.46
CA ARG A 223 -1.95 1.25 37.14
C ARG A 223 -1.58 0.50 35.87
N ALA A 224 -1.01 1.21 34.88
CA ALA A 224 -0.54 0.63 33.64
C ALA A 224 0.94 0.22 33.72
N GLY A 225 1.72 0.86 34.61
CA GLY A 225 3.14 0.56 34.68
C GLY A 225 3.95 1.46 35.62
N PHE A 226 5.23 1.48 35.37
CA PHE A 226 6.22 2.29 36.05
C PHE A 226 7.02 3.09 35.02
N LYS A 227 7.51 4.30 35.40
CA LYS A 227 8.41 5.09 34.56
C LYS A 227 9.61 5.60 35.35
N ARG A 228 10.77 5.71 34.71
CA ARG A 228 11.93 6.45 35.20
C ARG A 228 11.93 7.85 34.62
N ARG A 229 12.39 8.85 35.37
CA ARG A 229 12.51 10.22 34.87
C ARG A 229 13.56 10.32 33.74
N PRO A 230 13.39 11.28 32.80
CA PRO A 230 14.45 11.63 31.84
C PRO A 230 15.73 12.01 32.61
N GLY A 231 16.84 11.43 32.29
CA GLY A 231 18.10 11.57 33.03
C GLY A 231 18.54 10.28 33.75
N GLU A 232 17.61 9.36 34.05
CA GLU A 232 17.87 8.02 34.59
C GLU A 232 17.55 6.90 33.59
N GLY A 233 17.54 7.21 32.25
CA GLY A 233 17.28 6.26 31.20
C GLY A 233 15.89 6.33 30.55
N GLY A 234 14.97 7.17 31.02
CA GLY A 234 13.69 7.49 30.33
C GLY A 234 12.80 6.30 29.98
N GLU A 235 12.82 5.21 30.75
CA GLU A 235 12.10 3.97 30.45
C GLU A 235 10.67 3.98 31.00
N SER A 236 9.73 3.42 30.23
CA SER A 236 8.38 3.09 30.69
C SER A 236 8.21 1.57 30.67
N LEU A 237 7.90 0.99 31.83
CA LEU A 237 7.69 -0.43 32.03
C LEU A 237 6.20 -0.70 32.17
N PHE A 238 5.63 -1.51 31.31
CA PHE A 238 4.21 -1.89 31.32
C PHE A 238 3.97 -3.13 32.15
N LEU A 239 2.85 -3.14 32.88
CA LEU A 239 2.36 -4.36 33.51
C LEU A 239 1.67 -5.26 32.48
N PRO A 240 1.88 -6.60 32.50
CA PRO A 240 1.28 -7.51 31.51
C PRO A 240 -0.25 -7.46 31.43
N ALA A 241 -0.93 -7.11 32.53
CA ALA A 241 -2.38 -7.01 32.60
C ALA A 241 -2.93 -5.63 32.20
N ALA A 242 -2.10 -4.70 31.77
CA ALA A 242 -2.50 -3.32 31.46
C ALA A 242 -2.79 -3.08 29.97
N TRP A 243 -2.63 -4.09 29.15
CA TRP A 243 -2.96 -4.12 27.72
C TRP A 243 -4.24 -4.87 27.43
#